data_2a1c9e840b62a9ab9a982810f754d2ab
#
_entry.id   2a1c9e840b62a9ab9a982810f754d2ab
#
_cell.length_a   1.000
_cell.length_b   1.000
_cell.length_c   1.000
_cell.angle_alpha   90.00
_cell.angle_beta   90.00
_cell.angle_gamma   90.00
#
_symmetry.space_group_name_H-M   'P 1'
#
loop_
_entity.id
_entity.type
_entity.pdbx_description
1 polymer ?
#
loop_
_entity_poly.entity_id
_entity_poly.type
_entity_poly.pdbx_seq_one_letter_code
_entity_poly.pdbx_strand_id
1 'polypeptide(L)'
;MLSFKMISNNPEKRFWDWFIENEKYIYENVENPKEQEKIFDKMSQLLSKIDENLVFEFSPIKENGIRELSLSVDGIENSFPLVEKMISKSPKLKNWKFNAFRQRIPGDEFEIKYDTYKIGYDDIFYRYSLENNELGIELNIRNFDNSGEMK
;
A
#
# COMPACT_ATOMS: atom_id res chain seq x y z
N MET A 1 -34.27 9.44 19.40
CA MET A 1 -34.31 9.92 18.02
C MET A 1 -33.25 9.11 17.24
N LEU A 2 -33.67 8.06 16.51
CA LEU A 2 -32.76 7.24 15.72
C LEU A 2 -32.38 8.02 14.45
N SER A 3 -31.16 8.54 14.40
CA SER A 3 -30.62 9.15 13.18
C SER A 3 -30.38 8.06 12.14
N PHE A 4 -31.26 7.96 11.16
CA PHE A 4 -31.01 7.14 9.97
C PHE A 4 -29.84 7.77 9.19
N LYS A 5 -28.64 7.19 9.37
CA LYS A 5 -27.48 7.55 8.57
C LYS A 5 -27.78 7.11 7.13
N MET A 6 -28.04 8.07 6.24
CA MET A 6 -28.24 7.78 4.81
C MET A 6 -26.97 7.10 4.30
N ILE A 7 -27.10 5.83 3.93
CA ILE A 7 -25.99 5.07 3.31
C ILE A 7 -25.72 5.71 1.95
N SER A 8 -24.57 6.34 1.80
CA SER A 8 -24.17 6.95 0.53
C SER A 8 -24.08 5.88 -0.56
N ASN A 9 -24.64 6.14 -1.74
CA ASN A 9 -24.48 5.28 -2.91
C ASN A 9 -23.08 5.37 -3.53
N ASN A 10 -22.22 6.29 -3.07
CA ASN A 10 -20.86 6.45 -3.54
C ASN A 10 -19.93 5.44 -2.81
N PRO A 11 -19.34 4.44 -3.51
CA PRO A 11 -18.51 3.42 -2.89
C PRO A 11 -17.22 4.00 -2.27
N GLU A 12 -16.60 5.03 -2.86
CA GLU A 12 -15.43 5.71 -2.31
C GLU A 12 -15.76 6.31 -0.92
N LYS A 13 -16.91 7.01 -0.83
CA LYS A 13 -17.36 7.58 0.43
C LYS A 13 -17.67 6.50 1.47
N ARG A 14 -18.28 5.39 1.07
CA ARG A 14 -18.56 4.26 1.98
C ARG A 14 -17.30 3.64 2.55
N PHE A 15 -16.23 3.54 1.75
CA PHE A 15 -14.93 3.07 2.20
C PHE A 15 -14.37 3.99 3.29
N TRP A 16 -14.33 5.30 3.05
CA TRP A 16 -13.80 6.25 4.02
C TRP A 16 -14.67 6.39 5.28
N ASP A 17 -15.99 6.35 5.14
CA ASP A 17 -16.91 6.37 6.29
C ASP A 17 -16.67 5.16 7.20
N TRP A 18 -16.52 3.95 6.60
CA TRP A 18 -16.20 2.75 7.34
C TRP A 18 -14.82 2.83 8.00
N PHE A 19 -13.82 3.34 7.30
CA PHE A 19 -12.47 3.50 7.83
C PHE A 19 -12.47 4.43 9.05
N ILE A 20 -13.14 5.57 8.98
CA ILE A 20 -13.28 6.51 10.10
C ILE A 20 -13.95 5.84 11.31
N GLU A 21 -15.01 5.08 11.09
CA GLU A 21 -15.74 4.39 12.17
C GLU A 21 -14.90 3.31 12.86
N ASN A 22 -13.93 2.73 12.16
CA ASN A 22 -13.11 1.62 12.64
C ASN A 22 -11.63 2.02 12.83
N GLU A 23 -11.26 3.28 12.70
CA GLU A 23 -9.87 3.73 12.62
C GLU A 23 -9.02 3.29 13.81
N LYS A 24 -9.56 3.39 15.02
CA LYS A 24 -8.88 2.97 16.24
C LYS A 24 -8.68 1.47 16.28
N TYR A 25 -9.72 0.71 15.94
CA TYR A 25 -9.65 -0.75 15.91
C TYR A 25 -8.62 -1.23 14.88
N ILE A 26 -8.60 -0.66 13.67
CA ILE A 26 -7.63 -0.98 12.63
C ILE A 26 -6.22 -0.62 13.10
N TYR A 27 -6.03 0.57 13.67
CA TYR A 27 -4.75 1.05 14.17
C TYR A 27 -4.11 0.09 15.18
N GLU A 28 -4.92 -0.42 16.11
CA GLU A 28 -4.47 -1.30 17.19
C GLU A 28 -4.28 -2.77 16.76
N ASN A 29 -5.02 -3.23 15.74
CA ASN A 29 -5.16 -4.67 15.48
C ASN A 29 -4.70 -5.13 14.09
N VAL A 30 -4.32 -4.26 13.17
CA VAL A 30 -3.94 -4.66 11.80
C VAL A 30 -2.70 -5.57 11.73
N GLU A 31 -1.86 -5.57 12.76
CA GLU A 31 -0.72 -6.50 12.90
C GLU A 31 -1.01 -7.70 13.83
N ASN A 32 -2.21 -7.77 14.39
CA ASN A 32 -2.61 -8.91 15.19
C ASN A 32 -3.09 -10.06 14.27
N PRO A 33 -2.40 -11.22 14.22
CA PRO A 33 -2.74 -12.29 13.29
C PRO A 33 -4.18 -12.79 13.38
N LYS A 34 -4.84 -12.64 14.53
CA LYS A 34 -6.23 -13.08 14.75
C LYS A 34 -7.26 -12.10 14.17
N GLU A 35 -6.93 -10.84 14.09
CA GLU A 35 -7.84 -9.78 13.65
C GLU A 35 -7.50 -9.25 12.25
N GLN A 36 -6.25 -9.45 11.80
CA GLN A 36 -5.74 -8.98 10.52
C GLN A 36 -6.59 -9.48 9.34
N GLU A 37 -6.91 -10.77 9.30
CA GLU A 37 -7.71 -11.37 8.24
C GLU A 37 -9.06 -10.67 8.09
N LYS A 38 -9.77 -10.43 9.20
CA LYS A 38 -11.08 -9.75 9.19
C LYS A 38 -10.97 -8.31 8.67
N ILE A 39 -9.90 -7.60 9.07
CA ILE A 39 -9.65 -6.23 8.62
C ILE A 39 -9.39 -6.24 7.10
N PHE A 40 -8.51 -7.13 6.64
CA PHE A 40 -8.11 -7.24 5.24
C PHE A 40 -9.26 -7.66 4.33
N ASP A 41 -10.05 -8.64 4.74
CA ASP A 41 -11.25 -9.09 4.02
C ASP A 41 -12.24 -7.94 3.85
N LYS A 42 -12.48 -7.19 4.94
CA LYS A 42 -13.40 -6.07 4.89
C LYS A 42 -12.90 -4.93 4.01
N MET A 43 -11.62 -4.61 4.08
CA MET A 43 -11.01 -3.62 3.20
C MET A 43 -11.08 -4.04 1.73
N SER A 44 -10.67 -5.26 1.41
CA SER A 44 -10.74 -5.83 0.07
C SER A 44 -12.17 -5.80 -0.48
N GLN A 45 -13.15 -6.20 0.34
CA GLN A 45 -14.57 -6.16 -0.04
C GLN A 45 -15.07 -4.74 -0.37
N LEU A 46 -14.59 -3.73 0.35
CA LEU A 46 -15.01 -2.35 0.12
C LEU A 46 -14.30 -1.73 -1.09
N LEU A 47 -13.01 -2.00 -1.24
CA LEU A 47 -12.18 -1.51 -2.34
C LEU A 47 -12.60 -2.13 -3.67
N SER A 48 -12.88 -3.43 -3.72
CA SER A 48 -13.32 -4.12 -4.96
C SER A 48 -14.66 -3.60 -5.51
N LYS A 49 -15.48 -2.93 -4.69
CA LYS A 49 -16.70 -2.23 -5.16
C LYS A 49 -16.41 -0.88 -5.83
N ILE A 50 -15.18 -0.39 -5.70
CA ILE A 50 -14.72 0.84 -6.34
C ILE A 50 -13.98 0.47 -7.62
N ASP A 51 -12.98 -0.41 -7.51
CA ASP A 51 -12.21 -0.99 -8.61
C ASP A 51 -11.59 -2.30 -8.11
N GLU A 52 -11.68 -3.38 -8.89
CA GLU A 52 -11.17 -4.72 -8.53
C GLU A 52 -9.64 -4.78 -8.45
N ASN A 53 -8.95 -3.82 -9.07
CA ASN A 53 -7.49 -3.73 -9.07
C ASN A 53 -6.93 -2.98 -7.85
N LEU A 54 -7.80 -2.37 -7.02
CA LEU A 54 -7.33 -1.64 -5.84
C LEU A 54 -6.76 -2.59 -4.80
N VAL A 55 -5.52 -2.34 -4.45
CA VAL A 55 -4.78 -3.02 -3.39
C VAL A 55 -4.35 -2.02 -2.32
N PHE A 56 -3.99 -2.53 -1.14
CA PHE A 56 -3.61 -1.70 -0.01
C PHE A 56 -2.47 -2.32 0.78
N GLU A 57 -1.75 -1.46 1.49
CA GLU A 57 -0.67 -1.84 2.38
C GLU A 57 -0.68 -0.96 3.63
N PHE A 58 -0.46 -1.56 4.80
CA PHE A 58 -0.26 -0.84 6.06
C PHE A 58 1.22 -0.83 6.45
N SER A 59 1.70 0.31 6.92
CA SER A 59 3.00 0.35 7.59
C SER A 59 2.88 -0.17 9.02
N PRO A 60 3.99 -0.58 9.65
CA PRO A 60 4.09 -0.61 11.10
C PRO A 60 3.82 0.78 11.71
N ILE A 61 3.52 0.84 13.01
CA ILE A 61 3.45 2.11 13.72
C ILE A 61 4.85 2.69 13.79
N LYS A 62 5.04 3.89 13.23
CA LYS A 62 6.32 4.59 13.25
C LYS A 62 6.62 5.19 14.63
N GLU A 63 7.87 5.58 14.88
CA GLU A 63 8.30 6.19 16.16
C GLU A 63 7.49 7.42 16.57
N ASN A 64 6.98 8.17 15.59
CA ASN A 64 6.11 9.33 15.82
C ASN A 64 4.64 8.98 16.10
N GLY A 65 4.31 7.69 16.22
CA GLY A 65 2.94 7.21 16.44
C GLY A 65 2.04 7.30 15.21
N ILE A 66 2.59 7.47 14.00
CA ILE A 66 1.82 7.47 12.76
C ILE A 66 1.86 6.09 12.12
N ARG A 67 0.70 5.60 11.72
CA ARG A 67 0.56 4.46 10.81
C ARG A 67 0.18 4.97 9.42
N GLU A 68 0.74 4.38 8.40
CA GLU A 68 0.42 4.74 7.02
C GLU A 68 -0.47 3.67 6.38
N LEU A 69 -1.42 4.12 5.58
CA LEU A 69 -2.18 3.30 4.62
C LEU A 69 -1.84 3.79 3.22
N SER A 70 -1.28 2.91 2.41
CA SER A 70 -1.04 3.16 0.99
C SER A 70 -2.07 2.41 0.16
N LEU A 71 -2.70 3.07 -0.81
CA LEU A 71 -3.54 2.46 -1.83
C LEU A 71 -2.77 2.41 -3.15
N SER A 72 -2.91 1.33 -3.91
CA SER A 72 -2.27 1.13 -5.20
C SER A 72 -3.17 0.31 -6.13
N VAL A 73 -2.71 0.09 -7.37
CA VAL A 73 -3.37 -0.74 -8.38
C VAL A 73 -2.36 -1.63 -9.13
N ASP A 74 -1.27 -2.01 -8.46
CA ASP A 74 -0.24 -2.94 -8.96
C ASP A 74 0.23 -2.69 -10.41
N GLY A 75 0.46 -1.41 -10.75
CA GLY A 75 1.00 -1.02 -12.05
C GLY A 75 -0.04 -0.83 -13.16
N ILE A 76 -1.33 -0.90 -12.88
CA ILE A 76 -2.40 -0.67 -13.87
C ILE A 76 -2.61 0.84 -14.05
N GLU A 77 -1.91 1.43 -15.03
CA GLU A 77 -1.85 2.88 -15.26
C GLU A 77 -3.21 3.55 -15.41
N ASN A 78 -4.15 2.91 -16.10
CA ASN A 78 -5.49 3.45 -16.30
C ASN A 78 -6.25 3.72 -14.99
N SER A 79 -5.89 3.04 -13.91
CA SER A 79 -6.49 3.20 -12.59
C SER A 79 -5.72 4.15 -11.66
N PHE A 80 -4.55 4.69 -12.08
CA PHE A 80 -3.77 5.64 -11.27
C PHE A 80 -4.56 6.89 -10.85
N PRO A 81 -5.33 7.57 -11.76
CA PRO A 81 -6.11 8.73 -11.38
C PRO A 81 -7.18 8.43 -10.31
N LEU A 82 -7.68 7.19 -10.25
CA LEU A 82 -8.63 6.76 -9.24
C LEU A 82 -7.96 6.71 -7.85
N VAL A 83 -6.74 6.15 -7.75
CA VAL A 83 -5.98 6.10 -6.50
C VAL A 83 -5.73 7.51 -5.98
N GLU A 84 -5.24 8.40 -6.82
CA GLU A 84 -4.99 9.80 -6.46
C GLU A 84 -6.25 10.51 -5.98
N LYS A 85 -7.37 10.31 -6.70
CA LYS A 85 -8.68 10.86 -6.33
C LYS A 85 -9.15 10.32 -4.98
N MET A 86 -8.97 9.04 -4.70
CA MET A 86 -9.34 8.45 -3.42
C MET A 86 -8.54 9.08 -2.29
N ILE A 87 -7.21 9.18 -2.45
CA ILE A 87 -6.33 9.75 -1.43
C ILE A 87 -6.60 11.25 -1.23
N SER A 88 -6.91 12.00 -2.29
CA SER A 88 -7.31 13.41 -2.15
C SER A 88 -8.56 13.65 -1.28
N LYS A 89 -9.39 12.61 -1.12
CA LYS A 89 -10.62 12.62 -0.30
C LYS A 89 -10.44 11.89 1.04
N SER A 90 -9.22 11.46 1.36
CA SER A 90 -8.96 10.76 2.62
C SER A 90 -9.25 11.66 3.83
N PRO A 91 -9.69 11.07 4.95
CA PRO A 91 -9.94 11.82 6.17
C PRO A 91 -8.63 12.32 6.80
N LYS A 92 -8.70 13.43 7.53
CA LYS A 92 -7.59 13.89 8.37
C LYS A 92 -7.70 13.26 9.76
N LEU A 93 -6.94 12.20 10.00
CA LEU A 93 -6.92 11.48 11.28
C LEU A 93 -5.55 11.65 11.95
N LYS A 94 -5.56 11.82 13.28
CA LYS A 94 -4.38 12.24 14.05
C LYS A 94 -3.19 11.27 13.91
N ASN A 95 -3.47 9.96 13.90
CA ASN A 95 -2.45 8.92 13.92
C ASN A 95 -2.29 8.21 12.57
N TRP A 96 -2.85 8.78 11.50
CA TRP A 96 -2.84 8.19 10.18
C TRP A 96 -2.25 9.11 9.13
N LYS A 97 -1.56 8.50 8.17
CA LYS A 97 -1.17 9.11 6.91
C LYS A 97 -1.66 8.22 5.77
N PHE A 98 -2.25 8.82 4.76
CA PHE A 98 -2.77 8.14 3.58
C PHE A 98 -1.91 8.51 2.37
N ASN A 99 -1.44 7.50 1.64
CA ASN A 99 -0.56 7.67 0.50
C ASN A 99 -1.19 7.07 -0.76
N ALA A 100 -1.08 7.78 -1.87
CA ALA A 100 -1.21 7.18 -3.18
C ALA A 100 0.09 6.45 -3.49
N PHE A 101 -0.02 5.17 -3.82
CA PHE A 101 1.07 4.26 -4.14
C PHE A 101 2.05 3.99 -2.97
N ARG A 102 2.89 2.99 -3.14
CA ARG A 102 3.96 2.69 -2.19
C ARG A 102 4.97 3.82 -2.14
N GLN A 103 5.30 4.23 -0.94
CA GLN A 103 6.28 5.28 -0.73
C GLN A 103 7.68 4.67 -0.63
N ARG A 104 8.68 5.43 -1.09
CA ARG A 104 10.09 5.08 -0.86
C ARG A 104 10.31 4.89 0.64
N ILE A 105 10.95 3.79 1.02
CA ILE A 105 11.44 3.59 2.38
C ILE A 105 12.66 4.50 2.56
N PRO A 106 12.62 5.48 3.48
CA PRO A 106 13.77 6.32 3.75
C PRO A 106 14.84 5.54 4.51
N GLY A 107 16.09 5.87 4.27
CA GLY A 107 17.25 5.30 4.96
C GLY A 107 18.22 4.65 3.98
N ASP A 108 19.44 4.42 4.48
CA ASP A 108 20.53 3.79 3.72
C ASP A 108 20.74 2.32 4.14
N GLU A 109 19.95 1.83 5.12
CA GLU A 109 20.07 0.50 5.70
C GLU A 109 19.00 -0.49 5.20
N PHE A 110 18.59 -0.36 3.94
CA PHE A 110 17.69 -1.33 3.34
C PHE A 110 18.42 -2.65 3.10
N GLU A 111 17.93 -3.74 3.67
CA GLU A 111 18.45 -5.10 3.46
C GLU A 111 17.28 -6.06 3.24
N ILE A 112 17.27 -6.74 2.10
CA ILE A 112 16.40 -7.91 1.87
C ILE A 112 17.17 -9.15 2.30
N LYS A 113 16.57 -9.96 3.16
CA LYS A 113 17.09 -11.29 3.55
C LYS A 113 16.23 -12.38 2.94
N TYR A 114 16.86 -13.26 2.20
CA TYR A 114 16.22 -14.44 1.65
C TYR A 114 17.17 -15.63 1.82
N ASP A 115 16.81 -16.55 2.68
CA ASP A 115 17.66 -17.66 3.13
C ASP A 115 19.05 -17.17 3.60
N THR A 116 20.11 -17.55 2.93
CA THR A 116 21.49 -17.12 3.22
C THR A 116 21.87 -15.82 2.51
N TYR A 117 21.04 -15.35 1.59
CA TYR A 117 21.30 -14.13 0.81
C TYR A 117 20.89 -12.87 1.56
N LYS A 118 21.74 -11.86 1.42
CA LYS A 118 21.49 -10.49 1.89
C LYS A 118 21.74 -9.56 0.74
N ILE A 119 20.75 -8.74 0.42
CA ILE A 119 20.79 -7.78 -0.68
C ILE A 119 20.51 -6.39 -0.12
N GLY A 120 21.50 -5.54 -0.14
CA GLY A 120 21.39 -4.14 0.23
C GLY A 120 21.39 -3.21 -0.98
N TYR A 121 21.34 -1.91 -0.74
CA TYR A 121 21.41 -0.91 -1.82
C TYR A 121 22.69 -1.02 -2.66
N ASP A 122 23.82 -1.34 -2.03
CA ASP A 122 25.12 -1.47 -2.70
C ASP A 122 25.22 -2.71 -3.60
N ASP A 123 24.23 -3.60 -3.55
CA ASP A 123 24.17 -4.81 -4.36
C ASP A 123 23.26 -4.65 -5.58
N ILE A 124 22.52 -3.53 -5.66
CA ILE A 124 21.55 -3.29 -6.73
C ILE A 124 22.08 -2.19 -7.67
N PHE A 125 22.28 -2.54 -8.92
CA PHE A 125 22.66 -1.64 -9.99
C PHE A 125 21.57 -1.58 -11.03
N TYR A 126 21.41 -0.47 -11.70
CA TYR A 126 20.45 -0.35 -12.78
C TYR A 126 21.03 0.32 -14.03
N ARG A 127 20.48 -0.05 -15.16
CA ARG A 127 20.62 0.67 -16.43
C ARG A 127 19.25 1.11 -16.86
N TYR A 128 19.18 2.19 -17.61
CA TYR A 128 17.92 2.64 -18.17
C TYR A 128 18.09 3.05 -19.63
N SER A 129 17.00 2.91 -20.39
CA SER A 129 16.85 3.46 -21.73
C SER A 129 15.53 4.21 -21.82
N LEU A 130 15.49 5.26 -22.60
CA LEU A 130 14.26 6.01 -22.89
C LEU A 130 14.02 5.96 -24.40
N GLU A 131 13.01 5.22 -24.82
CA GLU A 131 12.64 5.07 -26.22
C GLU A 131 11.12 5.26 -26.35
N ASN A 132 10.69 6.04 -27.35
CA ASN A 132 9.27 6.29 -27.63
C ASN A 132 8.45 6.75 -26.40
N ASN A 133 9.04 7.53 -25.51
CA ASN A 133 8.45 7.98 -24.23
C ASN A 133 8.20 6.85 -23.22
N GLU A 134 8.83 5.70 -23.41
CA GLU A 134 8.84 4.56 -22.48
C GLU A 134 10.20 4.47 -21.80
N LEU A 135 10.18 4.29 -20.47
CA LEU A 135 11.37 4.09 -19.66
C LEU A 135 11.60 2.59 -19.43
N GLY A 136 12.59 2.02 -20.13
CA GLY A 136 13.07 0.67 -19.84
C GLY A 136 14.08 0.70 -18.69
N ILE A 137 13.92 -0.18 -17.69
CA ILE A 137 14.87 -0.32 -16.58
C ILE A 137 15.33 -1.78 -16.52
N GLU A 138 16.65 -1.97 -16.52
CA GLU A 138 17.31 -3.24 -16.27
C GLU A 138 17.91 -3.21 -14.86
N LEU A 139 17.52 -4.14 -14.00
CA LEU A 139 18.11 -4.30 -12.66
C LEU A 139 19.17 -5.38 -12.69
N ASN A 140 20.34 -5.08 -12.13
CA ASN A 140 21.46 -5.98 -11.95
C ASN A 140 21.74 -6.12 -10.45
N ILE A 141 21.59 -7.31 -9.93
CA ILE A 141 21.81 -7.60 -8.50
C ILE A 141 23.12 -8.39 -8.37
N ARG A 142 24.02 -7.93 -7.50
CA ARG A 142 25.31 -8.59 -7.26
C ARG A 142 25.07 -10.03 -6.80
N ASN A 143 25.81 -10.96 -7.36
CA ASN A 143 25.74 -12.40 -7.08
C ASN A 143 24.38 -13.03 -7.41
N PHE A 144 23.48 -12.34 -8.13
CA PHE A 144 22.28 -12.96 -8.62
C PHE A 144 22.64 -13.96 -9.70
N ASP A 145 22.24 -15.20 -9.52
CA ASP A 145 22.30 -16.24 -10.53
C ASP A 145 20.86 -16.71 -10.87
N ASN A 146 20.72 -17.34 -12.04
CA ASN A 146 19.46 -17.94 -12.48
C ASN A 146 19.22 -19.33 -11.89
N SER A 147 19.95 -19.73 -10.84
CA SER A 147 19.61 -20.94 -10.08
C SER A 147 18.21 -20.79 -9.49
N GLY A 148 17.46 -21.87 -9.41
CA GLY A 148 16.07 -21.81 -8.92
C GLY A 148 15.90 -21.36 -7.47
N GLU A 149 17.00 -21.06 -6.77
CA GLU A 149 17.05 -20.64 -5.37
C GLU A 149 16.80 -19.13 -5.19
N MET A 150 17.01 -18.31 -6.24
CA MET A 150 16.84 -16.86 -6.21
C MET A 150 15.67 -16.33 -7.09
N LYS A 151 14.70 -17.17 -7.41
CA LYS A 151 13.53 -16.76 -8.24
C LYS A 151 12.35 -16.34 -7.39
#